data_2e5d85696eb73e186be042927e64490f
#
_entry.id   2e5d85696eb73e186be042927e64490f
#
_cell.length_a   1.000
_cell.length_b   1.000
_cell.length_c   1.000
_cell.angle_alpha   90.00
_cell.angle_beta   90.00
_cell.angle_gamma   90.00
#
_symmetry.space_group_name_H-M   'P 1'
#
loop_
_entity.id
_entity.type
_entity.pdbx_description
1 polymer ?
#
loop_
_entity_poly.entity_id
_entity_poly.type
_entity_poly.pdbx_seq_one_letter_code
_entity_poly.pdbx_strand_id
1 'polypeptide(L)'
;MTQGFVIFRQGIASLLLLVLATSAHSLTLTDNQDSYQASLGMQWLADSQHAYSPKMALRAFIDGEGEEIHDKYPSLGFREGLQWFLVPIDNQSQQALWFVRLGRPHLDYLDLYLFDRQGTRLWHNRLGDRVPFDTRTFAHNHLVSTLDLPVNAQRYLLLRAQGDNVIELPISLMSPIAFNQQDTQVSIFYGLYFGAMVAIFLFNLLIFVSIRDRSYLLYVLYLGTFTLNLFTREGLSYQWLWPQATLWNHYSLPILNLLTLAFSILFTCQFLELKKRAPAINRWLVATASVLALFAPLTLVNFHFFIQASTAVILPWPLIAIALSIWLIRQGYSPARYFLLAFTAVALATMAYILKTFQLIDGGWILENIMQLGTFTEALLLSFALAHRMTVLKSENARIQREANEVLEQRVTERTGELNAALSARSEFLAVMSHEIRTPLNGIIGTVDMLKGTPLDDEQRHNLNVIEQSGNSLLNLINDILDYSRIEAGKMPIEQTSFNLFNLINESLALFQHKAHVHS
;
A
#
# COMPACT_ATOMS: atom_id res chain seq x y z
N MET A 1 -57.68 1.18 -69.04
CA MET A 1 -56.16 1.11 -68.85
C MET A 1 -55.68 1.45 -67.44
N THR A 2 -56.54 1.79 -66.49
CA THR A 2 -56.12 2.24 -65.14
C THR A 2 -56.12 1.17 -64.08
N GLN A 3 -56.72 -0.02 -64.24
CA GLN A 3 -56.66 -1.11 -63.27
C GLN A 3 -55.40 -2.00 -63.36
N GLY A 4 -54.79 -2.13 -64.53
CA GLY A 4 -53.53 -2.92 -64.69
C GLY A 4 -52.32 -2.25 -64.08
N PHE A 5 -52.30 -0.92 -63.97
CA PHE A 5 -51.13 -0.18 -63.37
C PHE A 5 -51.15 -0.20 -61.84
N VAL A 6 -52.27 -0.38 -61.17
CA VAL A 6 -52.37 -0.47 -59.72
C VAL A 6 -51.92 -1.86 -59.25
N ILE A 7 -52.30 -2.91 -59.97
CA ILE A 7 -51.89 -4.31 -59.62
C ILE A 7 -50.39 -4.50 -59.85
N PHE A 8 -49.82 -3.88 -60.89
CA PHE A 8 -48.35 -3.93 -61.16
C PHE A 8 -47.55 -3.16 -60.12
N ARG A 9 -48.06 -2.02 -59.63
CA ARG A 9 -47.45 -1.22 -58.56
C ARG A 9 -47.55 -1.90 -57.18
N GLN A 10 -48.65 -2.61 -56.92
CA GLN A 10 -48.78 -3.42 -55.67
C GLN A 10 -47.91 -4.67 -55.72
N GLY A 11 -47.74 -5.31 -56.90
CA GLY A 11 -46.86 -6.45 -57.05
C GLY A 11 -45.36 -6.09 -56.90
N ILE A 12 -44.94 -4.92 -57.43
CA ILE A 12 -43.58 -4.42 -57.26
C ILE A 12 -43.32 -3.95 -55.81
N ALA A 13 -44.30 -3.31 -55.19
CA ALA A 13 -44.18 -2.93 -53.76
C ALA A 13 -44.14 -4.15 -52.83
N SER A 14 -44.91 -5.20 -53.12
CA SER A 14 -44.84 -6.48 -52.39
C SER A 14 -43.55 -7.24 -52.66
N LEU A 15 -43.02 -7.19 -53.89
CA LEU A 15 -41.73 -7.79 -54.23
C LEU A 15 -40.54 -7.01 -53.63
N LEU A 16 -40.61 -5.66 -53.56
CA LEU A 16 -39.67 -4.82 -52.85
C LEU A 16 -39.74 -4.98 -51.32
N LEU A 17 -40.93 -5.20 -50.77
CA LEU A 17 -41.12 -5.54 -49.36
C LEU A 17 -40.65 -6.97 -49.01
N LEU A 18 -40.68 -7.91 -49.97
CA LEU A 18 -40.15 -9.27 -49.79
C LEU A 18 -38.60 -9.31 -49.91
N VAL A 19 -37.98 -8.33 -50.57
CA VAL A 19 -36.52 -8.18 -50.67
C VAL A 19 -35.94 -7.37 -49.49
N LEU A 20 -36.81 -6.67 -48.75
CA LEU A 20 -36.50 -6.03 -47.47
C LEU A 20 -36.84 -6.92 -46.25
N ALA A 21 -37.11 -8.22 -46.44
CA ALA A 21 -37.01 -9.16 -45.37
C ALA A 21 -35.53 -9.11 -44.90
N THR A 22 -35.31 -8.49 -43.78
CA THR A 22 -34.05 -8.33 -43.06
C THR A 22 -33.31 -9.66 -43.06
N SER A 23 -32.44 -9.85 -44.04
CA SER A 23 -31.46 -10.91 -43.99
C SER A 23 -30.60 -10.59 -42.78
N ALA A 24 -30.87 -11.24 -41.64
CA ALA A 24 -29.97 -11.23 -40.53
C ALA A 24 -28.57 -11.50 -41.10
N HIS A 25 -27.65 -10.53 -40.97
CA HIS A 25 -26.29 -10.67 -41.51
C HIS A 25 -25.67 -11.85 -40.79
N SER A 26 -25.55 -12.99 -41.47
CA SER A 26 -24.87 -14.14 -40.92
C SER A 26 -23.36 -13.86 -40.86
N LEU A 27 -22.74 -14.14 -39.73
CA LEU A 27 -21.29 -14.11 -39.61
C LEU A 27 -20.70 -15.24 -40.45
N THR A 28 -20.08 -14.89 -41.57
CA THR A 28 -19.46 -15.85 -42.48
C THR A 28 -18.02 -16.10 -42.06
N LEU A 29 -17.70 -17.35 -41.67
CA LEU A 29 -16.35 -17.77 -41.34
C LEU A 29 -15.68 -18.32 -42.60
N THR A 30 -14.47 -17.85 -42.92
CA THR A 30 -13.69 -18.23 -44.10
C THR A 30 -12.26 -18.58 -43.71
N ASP A 31 -11.51 -19.23 -44.58
CA ASP A 31 -10.09 -19.57 -44.33
C ASP A 31 -9.16 -18.35 -44.39
N ASN A 32 -9.65 -17.18 -44.81
CA ASN A 32 -8.86 -15.95 -44.92
C ASN A 32 -8.70 -15.17 -43.62
N GLN A 33 -9.47 -15.54 -42.59
CA GLN A 33 -9.48 -14.82 -41.29
C GLN A 33 -9.61 -15.81 -40.16
N ASP A 34 -8.70 -15.70 -39.18
CA ASP A 34 -8.63 -16.58 -38.01
C ASP A 34 -9.37 -16.05 -36.79
N SER A 35 -9.86 -14.81 -36.81
CA SER A 35 -10.57 -14.17 -35.70
C SER A 35 -11.67 -13.25 -36.21
N TYR A 36 -12.87 -13.42 -35.67
CA TYR A 36 -14.07 -12.67 -36.03
C TYR A 36 -14.68 -12.00 -34.81
N GLN A 37 -15.11 -10.74 -34.97
CA GLN A 37 -15.88 -10.05 -33.94
C GLN A 37 -17.37 -10.30 -34.17
N ALA A 38 -17.90 -11.28 -33.43
CA ALA A 38 -19.27 -11.75 -33.60
C ALA A 38 -20.33 -10.85 -32.93
N SER A 39 -19.93 -9.86 -32.15
CA SER A 39 -20.86 -8.88 -31.59
C SER A 39 -21.40 -7.89 -32.63
N LEU A 40 -20.69 -7.66 -33.75
CA LEU A 40 -21.19 -6.84 -34.84
C LEU A 40 -22.29 -7.60 -35.62
N GLY A 41 -23.49 -7.03 -35.71
CA GLY A 41 -24.65 -7.68 -36.34
C GLY A 41 -25.31 -8.74 -35.47
N MET A 42 -24.94 -8.87 -34.21
CA MET A 42 -25.64 -9.67 -33.22
C MET A 42 -27.01 -9.06 -32.91
N GLN A 43 -28.03 -9.89 -32.80
CA GLN A 43 -29.35 -9.44 -32.38
C GLN A 43 -29.52 -9.57 -30.86
N TRP A 44 -30.27 -8.65 -30.25
CA TRP A 44 -30.59 -8.61 -28.83
C TRP A 44 -32.08 -8.56 -28.58
N LEU A 45 -32.56 -9.25 -27.52
CA LEU A 45 -33.92 -9.28 -27.06
C LEU A 45 -33.98 -9.30 -25.54
N ALA A 46 -34.67 -8.34 -24.93
CA ALA A 46 -34.91 -8.30 -23.50
C ALA A 46 -36.06 -9.21 -23.08
N ASP A 47 -35.87 -9.98 -22.01
CA ASP A 47 -36.89 -10.87 -21.43
C ASP A 47 -37.03 -10.59 -19.93
N SER A 48 -37.66 -9.49 -19.58
CA SER A 48 -37.82 -9.06 -18.18
C SER A 48 -38.79 -9.95 -17.39
N GLN A 49 -39.66 -10.70 -18.09
CA GLN A 49 -40.68 -11.55 -17.46
C GLN A 49 -40.28 -13.02 -17.43
N HIS A 50 -39.07 -13.38 -17.93
CA HIS A 50 -38.60 -14.76 -18.05
C HIS A 50 -39.55 -15.65 -18.87
N ALA A 51 -40.16 -15.07 -19.90
CA ALA A 51 -41.22 -15.69 -20.70
C ALA A 51 -40.68 -16.65 -21.75
N TYR A 52 -39.45 -16.45 -22.23
CA TYR A 52 -38.90 -17.24 -23.34
C TYR A 52 -38.14 -18.49 -22.89
N SER A 53 -38.52 -19.64 -23.43
CA SER A 53 -37.64 -20.79 -23.51
C SER A 53 -36.60 -20.59 -24.62
N PRO A 54 -35.47 -21.33 -24.65
CA PRO A 54 -34.45 -21.17 -25.70
C PRO A 54 -35.00 -21.30 -27.13
N LYS A 55 -35.98 -22.21 -27.34
CA LYS A 55 -36.62 -22.37 -28.64
C LYS A 55 -37.57 -21.21 -28.99
N MET A 56 -38.25 -20.66 -27.99
CA MET A 56 -39.12 -19.49 -28.19
C MET A 56 -38.32 -18.26 -28.50
N ALA A 57 -37.21 -18.01 -27.77
CA ALA A 57 -36.30 -16.90 -28.05
C ALA A 57 -35.71 -16.98 -29.46
N LEU A 58 -35.24 -18.18 -29.88
CA LEU A 58 -34.76 -18.36 -31.24
C LEU A 58 -35.82 -18.04 -32.28
N ARG A 59 -37.09 -18.45 -32.05
CA ARG A 59 -38.19 -18.16 -32.95
C ARG A 59 -38.51 -16.69 -33.01
N ALA A 60 -38.56 -15.99 -31.86
CA ALA A 60 -38.76 -14.54 -31.79
C ALA A 60 -37.70 -13.78 -32.60
N PHE A 61 -36.43 -14.20 -32.54
CA PHE A 61 -35.39 -13.60 -33.39
C PHE A 61 -35.59 -13.88 -34.87
N ILE A 62 -36.00 -15.10 -35.25
CA ILE A 62 -36.30 -15.44 -36.67
C ILE A 62 -37.50 -14.65 -37.16
N ASP A 63 -38.48 -14.41 -36.28
CA ASP A 63 -39.69 -13.63 -36.60
C ASP A 63 -39.42 -12.11 -36.62
N GLY A 64 -38.19 -11.67 -36.30
CA GLY A 64 -37.74 -10.28 -36.42
C GLY A 64 -37.98 -9.41 -35.16
N GLU A 65 -38.22 -10.00 -33.99
CA GLU A 65 -38.44 -9.26 -32.75
C GLU A 65 -37.12 -8.74 -32.12
N GLY A 66 -35.95 -9.16 -32.60
CA GLY A 66 -34.64 -8.77 -32.09
C GLY A 66 -34.18 -7.43 -32.62
N GLU A 67 -33.50 -6.63 -31.77
CA GLU A 67 -32.80 -5.42 -32.14
C GLU A 67 -31.36 -5.73 -32.55
N GLU A 68 -30.87 -5.20 -33.68
CA GLU A 68 -29.51 -5.41 -34.16
C GLU A 68 -28.53 -4.52 -33.39
N ILE A 69 -27.43 -5.14 -32.92
CA ILE A 69 -26.32 -4.46 -32.25
C ILE A 69 -25.25 -4.10 -33.28
N HIS A 70 -24.93 -2.81 -33.36
CA HIS A 70 -23.91 -2.28 -34.25
C HIS A 70 -22.57 -2.02 -33.55
N ASP A 71 -22.48 -2.31 -32.27
CA ASP A 71 -21.32 -2.05 -31.44
C ASP A 71 -20.36 -3.24 -31.40
N LYS A 72 -19.08 -2.96 -31.54
CA LYS A 72 -18.00 -3.96 -31.39
C LYS A 72 -17.89 -4.48 -29.94
N TYR A 73 -18.15 -3.62 -28.98
CA TYR A 73 -18.10 -3.90 -27.53
C TYR A 73 -19.42 -3.54 -26.87
N PRO A 74 -20.49 -4.33 -27.13
CA PRO A 74 -21.81 -3.99 -26.64
C PRO A 74 -21.87 -4.01 -25.12
N SER A 75 -22.36 -2.92 -24.56
CA SER A 75 -22.63 -2.75 -23.13
C SER A 75 -24.08 -2.32 -22.93
N LEU A 76 -24.87 -3.18 -22.30
CA LEU A 76 -26.27 -2.88 -21.97
C LEU A 76 -26.40 -2.13 -20.64
N GLY A 77 -25.31 -1.89 -19.92
CA GLY A 77 -25.36 -1.34 -18.57
C GLY A 77 -25.93 -2.35 -17.56
N PHE A 78 -26.51 -1.81 -16.49
CA PHE A 78 -27.25 -2.61 -15.51
C PHE A 78 -28.66 -2.89 -16.06
N ARG A 79 -28.98 -4.16 -16.29
CA ARG A 79 -30.30 -4.59 -16.79
C ARG A 79 -30.84 -5.70 -15.88
N GLU A 80 -32.11 -5.58 -15.55
CA GLU A 80 -32.87 -6.61 -14.85
C GLU A 80 -33.42 -7.64 -15.84
N GLY A 81 -33.61 -8.89 -15.37
CA GLY A 81 -34.17 -9.97 -16.15
C GLY A 81 -33.15 -10.67 -17.07
N LEU A 82 -33.68 -11.53 -17.93
CA LEU A 82 -32.87 -12.26 -18.90
C LEU A 82 -32.64 -11.44 -20.15
N GLN A 83 -31.44 -11.55 -20.68
CA GLN A 83 -31.06 -10.91 -21.94
C GLN A 83 -30.66 -11.98 -22.93
N TRP A 84 -31.35 -12.03 -24.07
CA TRP A 84 -31.08 -12.98 -25.14
C TRP A 84 -30.31 -12.32 -26.26
N PHE A 85 -29.37 -13.08 -26.84
CA PHE A 85 -28.57 -12.62 -27.98
C PHE A 85 -28.51 -13.75 -29.02
N LEU A 86 -28.57 -13.39 -30.30
CA LEU A 86 -28.45 -14.32 -31.42
C LEU A 86 -27.32 -13.92 -32.35
N VAL A 87 -26.44 -14.87 -32.64
CA VAL A 87 -25.42 -14.77 -33.67
C VAL A 87 -25.66 -15.85 -34.71
N PRO A 88 -26.18 -15.55 -35.90
CA PRO A 88 -26.24 -16.47 -37.02
C PRO A 88 -24.82 -16.69 -37.57
N ILE A 89 -24.40 -17.93 -37.73
CA ILE A 89 -23.06 -18.32 -38.20
C ILE A 89 -23.16 -19.18 -39.45
N ASP A 90 -22.40 -18.83 -40.48
CA ASP A 90 -22.22 -19.62 -41.69
C ASP A 90 -20.74 -20.01 -41.83
N ASN A 91 -20.42 -21.28 -41.52
CA ASN A 91 -19.04 -21.74 -41.57
C ASN A 91 -18.68 -22.24 -42.99
N GLN A 92 -18.04 -21.39 -43.76
CA GLN A 92 -17.50 -21.68 -45.10
C GLN A 92 -15.99 -22.00 -45.08
N SER A 93 -15.38 -22.04 -43.89
CA SER A 93 -13.98 -22.39 -43.70
C SER A 93 -13.79 -23.93 -43.67
N GLN A 94 -12.55 -24.39 -43.80
CA GLN A 94 -12.18 -25.77 -43.57
C GLN A 94 -12.03 -26.15 -42.11
N GLN A 95 -12.15 -25.15 -41.19
CA GLN A 95 -12.01 -25.30 -39.76
C GLN A 95 -13.36 -25.63 -39.12
N ALA A 96 -13.44 -26.79 -38.43
CA ALA A 96 -14.65 -27.17 -37.70
C ALA A 96 -14.66 -26.71 -36.23
N LEU A 97 -13.52 -26.70 -35.57
CA LEU A 97 -13.40 -26.31 -34.16
C LEU A 97 -13.12 -24.81 -34.02
N TRP A 98 -14.00 -24.10 -33.32
CA TRP A 98 -13.87 -22.68 -33.04
C TRP A 98 -13.94 -22.40 -31.55
N PHE A 99 -13.14 -21.43 -31.07
CA PHE A 99 -13.24 -20.90 -29.73
C PHE A 99 -14.14 -19.67 -29.73
N VAL A 100 -15.13 -19.67 -28.85
CA VAL A 100 -15.93 -18.48 -28.57
C VAL A 100 -15.47 -17.88 -27.25
N ARG A 101 -14.96 -16.65 -27.32
CA ARG A 101 -14.61 -15.84 -26.16
C ARG A 101 -15.71 -14.82 -25.92
N LEU A 102 -16.21 -14.78 -24.70
CA LEU A 102 -17.42 -14.04 -24.31
C LEU A 102 -17.08 -13.06 -23.21
N GLY A 103 -17.35 -11.82 -23.39
CA GLY A 103 -17.38 -10.76 -22.38
C GLY A 103 -16.32 -10.79 -21.28
N ARG A 104 -16.69 -10.18 -20.17
CA ARG A 104 -15.90 -10.21 -18.95
C ARG A 104 -16.30 -11.37 -18.03
N PRO A 105 -15.41 -11.82 -17.13
CA PRO A 105 -15.65 -12.98 -16.28
C PRO A 105 -16.74 -12.77 -15.19
N HIS A 106 -17.36 -11.60 -15.08
CA HIS A 106 -18.29 -11.20 -14.01
C HIS A 106 -19.78 -11.29 -14.37
N LEU A 107 -20.14 -12.05 -15.39
CA LEU A 107 -21.54 -12.39 -15.64
C LEU A 107 -21.96 -13.50 -14.70
N ASP A 108 -23.09 -13.34 -13.99
CA ASP A 108 -23.56 -14.32 -13.02
C ASP A 108 -23.87 -15.66 -13.71
N TYR A 109 -24.65 -15.62 -14.77
CA TYR A 109 -25.02 -16.78 -15.58
C TYR A 109 -24.99 -16.42 -17.06
N LEU A 110 -24.35 -17.27 -17.84
CA LEU A 110 -24.32 -17.20 -19.30
C LEU A 110 -24.54 -18.59 -19.87
N ASP A 111 -25.71 -18.84 -20.44
CA ASP A 111 -26.01 -20.07 -21.15
C ASP A 111 -25.78 -19.88 -22.64
N LEU A 112 -25.05 -20.80 -23.26
CA LEU A 112 -24.80 -20.87 -24.68
C LEU A 112 -25.57 -22.06 -25.25
N TYR A 113 -26.32 -21.82 -26.33
CA TYR A 113 -27.05 -22.85 -27.05
C TYR A 113 -26.63 -22.80 -28.51
N LEU A 114 -26.35 -23.95 -29.09
CA LEU A 114 -26.13 -24.09 -30.53
C LEU A 114 -27.33 -24.82 -31.15
N PHE A 115 -27.92 -24.20 -32.17
CA PHE A 115 -29.04 -24.74 -32.92
C PHE A 115 -28.66 -24.97 -34.37
N ASP A 116 -29.30 -25.98 -34.99
CA ASP A 116 -29.27 -26.15 -36.45
C ASP A 116 -30.25 -25.20 -37.14
N ARG A 117 -30.26 -25.21 -38.47
CA ARG A 117 -31.17 -24.41 -39.28
C ARG A 117 -32.63 -24.74 -39.08
N GLN A 118 -32.94 -25.95 -38.61
CA GLN A 118 -34.28 -26.45 -38.32
C GLN A 118 -34.77 -26.07 -36.91
N GLY A 119 -33.93 -25.43 -36.09
CA GLY A 119 -34.22 -25.06 -34.70
C GLY A 119 -34.10 -26.25 -33.72
N THR A 120 -33.34 -27.28 -34.09
CA THR A 120 -32.99 -28.37 -33.17
C THR A 120 -31.77 -27.97 -32.35
N ARG A 121 -31.85 -28.10 -31.02
CA ARG A 121 -30.73 -27.82 -30.15
C ARG A 121 -29.68 -28.93 -30.26
N LEU A 122 -28.48 -28.58 -30.74
CA LEU A 122 -27.35 -29.48 -30.89
C LEU A 122 -26.49 -29.56 -29.64
N TRP A 123 -26.32 -28.43 -28.94
CA TRP A 123 -25.41 -28.34 -27.82
C TRP A 123 -25.85 -27.24 -26.85
N HIS A 124 -25.42 -27.37 -25.58
CA HIS A 124 -25.62 -26.39 -24.51
C HIS A 124 -24.44 -26.39 -23.56
N ASN A 125 -23.99 -25.20 -23.16
CA ASN A 125 -22.99 -25.01 -22.12
C ASN A 125 -23.42 -23.86 -21.20
N ARG A 126 -23.12 -23.98 -19.91
CA ARG A 126 -23.40 -22.97 -18.91
C ARG A 126 -22.10 -22.44 -18.32
N LEU A 127 -21.90 -21.14 -18.40
CA LEU A 127 -20.76 -20.40 -17.86
C LEU A 127 -21.27 -19.33 -16.88
N GLY A 128 -20.35 -18.72 -16.14
CA GLY A 128 -20.69 -17.62 -15.24
C GLY A 128 -19.79 -17.59 -14.02
N ASP A 129 -19.92 -16.54 -13.22
CA ASP A 129 -19.17 -16.39 -11.99
C ASP A 129 -19.87 -17.00 -10.77
N ARG A 130 -21.15 -17.34 -10.89
CA ARG A 130 -21.94 -18.12 -9.93
C ARG A 130 -21.99 -19.63 -10.26
N VAL A 131 -21.27 -20.06 -11.30
CA VAL A 131 -21.13 -21.46 -11.68
C VAL A 131 -19.75 -21.94 -11.27
N PRO A 132 -19.58 -23.06 -10.53
CA PRO A 132 -18.27 -23.55 -10.08
C PRO A 132 -17.26 -23.62 -11.22
N PHE A 133 -16.02 -23.18 -10.97
CA PHE A 133 -15.02 -22.99 -12.02
C PHE A 133 -14.65 -24.31 -12.72
N ASP A 134 -14.62 -25.41 -11.99
CA ASP A 134 -14.30 -26.76 -12.49
C ASP A 134 -15.38 -27.36 -13.39
N THR A 135 -16.58 -26.79 -13.43
CA THR A 135 -17.63 -27.20 -14.37
C THR A 135 -17.44 -26.63 -15.78
N ARG A 136 -16.50 -25.68 -15.96
CA ARG A 136 -16.19 -25.11 -17.26
C ARG A 136 -15.59 -26.17 -18.18
N THR A 137 -16.12 -26.28 -19.39
CA THR A 137 -15.58 -27.18 -20.42
C THR A 137 -14.17 -26.81 -20.86
N PHE A 138 -13.82 -25.53 -20.72
CA PHE A 138 -12.49 -24.99 -20.96
C PHE A 138 -12.06 -24.15 -19.76
N ALA A 139 -11.01 -24.59 -19.04
CA ALA A 139 -10.52 -23.94 -17.83
C ALA A 139 -9.76 -22.65 -18.17
N HIS A 140 -10.46 -21.51 -18.17
CA HIS A 140 -9.92 -20.20 -18.52
C HIS A 140 -10.47 -19.11 -17.60
N ASN A 141 -9.66 -18.08 -17.30
CA ASN A 141 -10.08 -16.95 -16.45
C ASN A 141 -11.22 -16.13 -17.07
N HIS A 142 -11.25 -15.98 -18.40
CA HIS A 142 -12.40 -15.42 -19.10
C HIS A 142 -13.45 -16.50 -19.41
N LEU A 143 -14.65 -16.08 -19.82
CA LEU A 143 -15.72 -16.95 -20.29
C LEU A 143 -15.37 -17.41 -21.71
N VAL A 144 -14.88 -18.63 -21.83
CA VAL A 144 -14.48 -19.26 -23.10
C VAL A 144 -15.17 -20.60 -23.23
N SER A 145 -15.61 -20.91 -24.43
CA SER A 145 -16.14 -22.23 -24.77
C SER A 145 -15.68 -22.64 -26.17
N THR A 146 -15.69 -23.93 -26.44
CA THR A 146 -15.45 -24.49 -27.76
C THR A 146 -16.77 -24.72 -28.47
N LEU A 147 -16.82 -24.46 -29.76
CA LEU A 147 -17.94 -24.72 -30.65
C LEU A 147 -17.49 -25.64 -31.77
N ASP A 148 -18.25 -26.71 -31.99
CA ASP A 148 -18.10 -27.58 -33.15
C ASP A 148 -19.05 -27.08 -34.26
N LEU A 149 -18.47 -26.44 -35.25
CA LEU A 149 -19.16 -25.86 -36.41
C LEU A 149 -18.72 -26.63 -37.67
N PRO A 150 -19.48 -27.65 -38.11
CA PRO A 150 -19.09 -28.41 -39.28
C PRO A 150 -18.87 -27.51 -40.51
N VAL A 151 -17.98 -27.95 -41.41
CA VAL A 151 -17.69 -27.24 -42.68
C VAL A 151 -18.95 -27.11 -43.51
N ASN A 152 -19.17 -25.95 -44.12
CA ASN A 152 -20.34 -25.58 -44.95
C ASN A 152 -21.68 -25.73 -44.17
N ALA A 153 -21.66 -25.51 -42.86
CA ALA A 153 -22.85 -25.58 -42.04
C ALA A 153 -23.31 -24.22 -41.52
N GLN A 154 -24.59 -23.97 -41.61
CA GLN A 154 -25.24 -22.83 -40.97
C GLN A 154 -25.73 -23.22 -39.58
N ARG A 155 -25.44 -22.38 -38.58
CA ARG A 155 -25.78 -22.59 -37.17
C ARG A 155 -26.28 -21.27 -36.55
N TYR A 156 -27.05 -21.40 -35.49
CA TYR A 156 -27.48 -20.30 -34.66
C TYR A 156 -26.84 -20.43 -33.28
N LEU A 157 -25.96 -19.49 -32.92
CA LEU A 157 -25.44 -19.37 -31.57
C LEU A 157 -26.37 -18.44 -30.79
N LEU A 158 -27.17 -19.02 -29.90
CA LEU A 158 -28.07 -18.30 -29.00
C LEU A 158 -27.45 -18.22 -27.61
N LEU A 159 -27.41 -17.00 -27.05
CA LEU A 159 -26.88 -16.76 -25.71
C LEU A 159 -28.00 -16.23 -24.82
N ARG A 160 -27.99 -16.66 -23.56
CA ARG A 160 -28.85 -16.14 -22.50
C ARG A 160 -27.97 -15.61 -21.38
N ALA A 161 -27.93 -14.31 -21.18
CA ALA A 161 -27.16 -13.65 -20.14
C ALA A 161 -28.09 -13.16 -19.02
N GLN A 162 -27.62 -13.36 -17.78
CA GLN A 162 -28.24 -12.83 -16.58
C GLN A 162 -27.14 -12.38 -15.61
N GLY A 163 -27.29 -11.22 -14.99
CA GLY A 163 -26.33 -10.76 -14.01
C GLY A 163 -26.78 -9.51 -13.28
N ASP A 164 -26.29 -9.39 -12.05
CA ASP A 164 -26.46 -8.22 -11.19
C ASP A 164 -25.45 -7.10 -11.53
N ASN A 165 -24.44 -7.42 -12.37
CA ASN A 165 -23.42 -6.52 -12.88
C ASN A 165 -23.79 -5.89 -14.23
N VAL A 166 -22.95 -4.98 -14.70
CA VAL A 166 -23.03 -4.45 -16.07
C VAL A 166 -22.89 -5.60 -17.07
N ILE A 167 -23.86 -5.74 -17.97
CA ILE A 167 -23.81 -6.74 -19.02
C ILE A 167 -23.00 -6.19 -20.19
N GLU A 168 -21.71 -6.54 -20.22
CA GLU A 168 -20.81 -6.29 -21.34
C GLU A 168 -20.54 -7.63 -22.04
N LEU A 169 -20.97 -7.77 -23.29
CA LEU A 169 -20.88 -9.04 -24.01
C LEU A 169 -20.21 -8.90 -25.39
N PRO A 170 -18.94 -8.47 -25.46
CA PRO A 170 -18.17 -8.61 -26.68
C PRO A 170 -17.95 -10.11 -26.97
N ILE A 171 -18.32 -10.54 -28.18
CA ILE A 171 -18.19 -11.93 -28.61
C ILE A 171 -17.15 -12.00 -29.71
N SER A 172 -16.16 -12.88 -29.55
CA SER A 172 -15.17 -13.18 -30.59
C SER A 172 -15.15 -14.67 -30.87
N LEU A 173 -15.18 -15.04 -32.15
CA LEU A 173 -14.90 -16.39 -32.61
C LEU A 173 -13.49 -16.45 -33.17
N MET A 174 -12.70 -17.42 -32.71
CA MET A 174 -11.29 -17.55 -33.07
C MET A 174 -10.95 -18.98 -33.48
N SER A 175 -10.08 -19.14 -34.47
CA SER A 175 -9.44 -20.42 -34.73
C SER A 175 -8.60 -20.86 -33.51
N PRO A 176 -8.32 -22.15 -33.33
CA PRO A 176 -7.45 -22.62 -32.24
C PRO A 176 -6.06 -21.95 -32.26
N ILE A 177 -5.54 -21.65 -33.42
CA ILE A 177 -4.23 -21.02 -33.58
C ILE A 177 -4.29 -19.56 -33.10
N ALA A 178 -5.27 -18.78 -33.57
CA ALA A 178 -5.45 -17.38 -33.16
C ALA A 178 -5.73 -17.26 -31.65
N PHE A 179 -6.57 -18.14 -31.11
CA PHE A 179 -6.87 -18.17 -29.69
C PHE A 179 -5.60 -18.41 -28.85
N ASN A 180 -4.82 -19.47 -29.18
CA ASN A 180 -3.60 -19.78 -28.43
C ASN A 180 -2.54 -18.66 -28.52
N GLN A 181 -2.38 -18.02 -29.67
CA GLN A 181 -1.46 -16.89 -29.84
C GLN A 181 -1.86 -15.70 -28.97
N GLN A 182 -3.14 -15.30 -29.02
CA GLN A 182 -3.64 -14.19 -28.23
C GLN A 182 -3.59 -14.49 -26.75
N ASP A 183 -4.00 -15.70 -26.34
CA ASP A 183 -4.01 -16.11 -24.94
C ASP A 183 -2.61 -16.16 -24.35
N THR A 184 -1.64 -16.67 -25.08
CA THR A 184 -0.24 -16.68 -24.66
C THR A 184 0.29 -15.26 -24.43
N GLN A 185 0.01 -14.31 -25.33
CA GLN A 185 0.43 -12.92 -25.17
C GLN A 185 -0.20 -12.27 -23.93
N VAL A 186 -1.50 -12.47 -23.73
CA VAL A 186 -2.23 -11.94 -22.56
C VAL A 186 -1.72 -12.58 -21.27
N SER A 187 -1.47 -13.89 -21.26
CA SER A 187 -0.96 -14.62 -20.11
C SER A 187 0.44 -14.18 -19.70
N ILE A 188 1.34 -13.95 -20.67
CA ILE A 188 2.67 -13.40 -20.41
C ILE A 188 2.56 -11.99 -19.81
N PHE A 189 1.71 -11.14 -20.38
CA PHE A 189 1.51 -9.79 -19.87
C PHE A 189 0.97 -9.80 -18.44
N TYR A 190 -0.04 -10.62 -18.11
CA TYR A 190 -0.57 -10.74 -16.77
C TYR A 190 0.46 -11.33 -15.79
N GLY A 191 1.24 -12.31 -16.22
CA GLY A 191 2.33 -12.87 -15.43
C GLY A 191 3.37 -11.82 -15.04
N LEU A 192 3.81 -11.00 -16.00
CA LEU A 192 4.73 -9.90 -15.75
C LEU A 192 4.11 -8.81 -14.87
N TYR A 193 2.89 -8.40 -15.16
CA TYR A 193 2.20 -7.35 -14.41
C TYR A 193 1.95 -7.75 -12.95
N PHE A 194 1.28 -8.88 -12.72
CA PHE A 194 0.98 -9.33 -11.36
C PHE A 194 2.23 -9.76 -10.61
N GLY A 195 3.22 -10.35 -11.29
CA GLY A 195 4.52 -10.65 -10.70
C GLY A 195 5.25 -9.40 -10.21
N ALA A 196 5.25 -8.33 -11.00
CA ALA A 196 5.81 -7.04 -10.60
C ALA A 196 5.05 -6.40 -9.44
N MET A 197 3.70 -6.42 -9.46
CA MET A 197 2.87 -5.91 -8.36
C MET A 197 3.13 -6.65 -7.05
N VAL A 198 3.24 -7.99 -7.09
CA VAL A 198 3.60 -8.82 -5.93
C VAL A 198 5.01 -8.50 -5.44
N ALA A 199 5.97 -8.30 -6.35
CA ALA A 199 7.33 -7.92 -5.98
C ALA A 199 7.37 -6.55 -5.26
N ILE A 200 6.64 -5.54 -5.77
CA ILE A 200 6.51 -4.23 -5.13
C ILE A 200 5.83 -4.37 -3.75
N PHE A 201 4.77 -5.18 -3.67
CA PHE A 201 4.06 -5.47 -2.41
C PHE A 201 5.00 -6.08 -1.38
N LEU A 202 5.71 -7.16 -1.72
CA LEU A 202 6.65 -7.84 -0.81
C LEU A 202 7.80 -6.93 -0.41
N PHE A 203 8.35 -6.16 -1.33
CA PHE A 203 9.41 -5.19 -1.03
C PHE A 203 8.95 -4.17 0.03
N ASN A 204 7.78 -3.57 -0.15
CA ASN A 204 7.25 -2.60 0.81
C ASN A 204 6.81 -3.24 2.14
N LEU A 205 6.34 -4.50 2.10
CA LEU A 205 6.03 -5.29 3.29
C LEU A 205 7.30 -5.56 4.11
N LEU A 206 8.42 -5.94 3.49
CA LEU A 206 9.70 -6.13 4.16
C LEU A 206 10.20 -4.82 4.79
N ILE A 207 10.06 -3.70 4.08
CA ILE A 207 10.39 -2.38 4.65
C ILE A 207 9.49 -2.08 5.85
N PHE A 208 8.18 -2.34 5.76
CA PHE A 208 7.28 -2.16 6.89
C PHE A 208 7.69 -3.00 8.11
N VAL A 209 7.99 -4.28 7.92
CA VAL A 209 8.43 -5.18 9.01
C VAL A 209 9.70 -4.66 9.68
N SER A 210 10.64 -4.10 8.88
CA SER A 210 11.91 -3.55 9.36
C SER A 210 11.74 -2.22 10.10
N ILE A 211 10.96 -1.29 9.57
CA ILE A 211 10.88 0.10 10.05
C ILE A 211 9.65 0.32 10.94
N ARG A 212 8.56 -0.46 10.75
CA ARG A 212 7.27 -0.37 11.44
C ARG A 212 6.59 1.00 11.31
N ASP A 213 6.84 1.72 10.20
CA ASP A 213 6.17 2.99 9.90
C ASP A 213 4.75 2.75 9.37
N ARG A 214 3.77 3.50 9.90
CA ARG A 214 2.35 3.37 9.54
C ARG A 214 2.07 3.68 8.07
N SER A 215 2.87 4.52 7.42
CA SER A 215 2.68 4.86 6.01
C SER A 215 2.95 3.65 5.12
N TYR A 216 3.98 2.85 5.45
CA TYR A 216 4.25 1.60 4.74
C TYR A 216 3.17 0.56 4.98
N LEU A 217 2.64 0.43 6.20
CA LEU A 217 1.53 -0.48 6.47
C LEU A 217 0.31 -0.15 5.62
N LEU A 218 -0.11 1.12 5.62
CA LEU A 218 -1.28 1.56 4.85
C LEU A 218 -1.06 1.42 3.35
N TYR A 219 0.16 1.67 2.88
CA TYR A 219 0.52 1.44 1.48
C TYR A 219 0.46 -0.04 1.10
N VAL A 220 0.99 -0.94 1.93
CA VAL A 220 0.92 -2.40 1.71
C VAL A 220 -0.52 -2.89 1.69
N LEU A 221 -1.37 -2.40 2.60
CA LEU A 221 -2.80 -2.74 2.61
C LEU A 221 -3.52 -2.22 1.36
N TYR A 222 -3.24 -0.99 0.96
CA TYR A 222 -3.76 -0.41 -0.28
C TYR A 222 -3.32 -1.22 -1.50
N LEU A 223 -2.00 -1.44 -1.65
CA LEU A 223 -1.42 -2.16 -2.80
C LEU A 223 -1.90 -3.61 -2.86
N GLY A 224 -1.98 -4.29 -1.71
CA GLY A 224 -2.45 -5.67 -1.62
C GLY A 224 -3.92 -5.81 -2.00
N THR A 225 -4.80 -4.97 -1.45
CA THR A 225 -6.24 -4.97 -1.80
C THR A 225 -6.46 -4.56 -3.24
N PHE A 226 -5.69 -3.60 -3.75
CA PHE A 226 -5.78 -3.15 -5.13
C PHE A 226 -5.32 -4.20 -6.13
N THR A 227 -4.18 -4.85 -5.88
CA THR A 227 -3.68 -5.95 -6.71
C THR A 227 -4.66 -7.12 -6.73
N LEU A 228 -5.21 -7.50 -5.56
CA LEU A 228 -6.21 -8.55 -5.46
C LEU A 228 -7.52 -8.17 -6.17
N ASN A 229 -7.92 -6.91 -6.11
CA ASN A 229 -9.09 -6.39 -6.83
C ASN A 229 -8.92 -6.55 -8.34
N LEU A 230 -7.78 -6.13 -8.91
CA LEU A 230 -7.50 -6.29 -10.32
C LEU A 230 -7.36 -7.77 -10.72
N PHE A 231 -6.74 -8.60 -9.88
CA PHE A 231 -6.64 -10.04 -10.09
C PHE A 231 -8.02 -10.70 -10.13
N THR A 232 -8.93 -10.23 -9.28
CA THR A 232 -10.33 -10.67 -9.27
C THR A 232 -11.07 -10.20 -10.53
N ARG A 233 -10.88 -8.93 -10.90
CA ARG A 233 -11.52 -8.33 -12.09
C ARG A 233 -11.16 -9.05 -13.39
N GLU A 234 -9.95 -9.61 -13.48
CA GLU A 234 -9.50 -10.40 -14.64
C GLU A 234 -9.89 -11.89 -14.52
N GLY A 235 -10.66 -12.28 -13.50
CA GLY A 235 -11.13 -13.65 -13.28
C GLY A 235 -10.07 -14.63 -12.78
N LEU A 236 -8.83 -14.16 -12.56
CA LEU A 236 -7.70 -14.99 -12.13
C LEU A 236 -7.86 -15.48 -10.69
N SER A 237 -8.46 -14.69 -9.82
CA SER A 237 -8.74 -15.08 -8.44
C SER A 237 -9.74 -16.26 -8.38
N TYR A 238 -10.73 -16.25 -9.26
CA TYR A 238 -11.69 -17.35 -9.35
C TYR A 238 -11.02 -18.62 -9.88
N GLN A 239 -10.11 -18.50 -10.81
CA GLN A 239 -9.36 -19.63 -11.34
C GLN A 239 -8.39 -20.25 -10.32
N TRP A 240 -7.65 -19.40 -9.54
CA TRP A 240 -6.49 -19.87 -8.79
C TRP A 240 -6.66 -19.82 -7.27
N LEU A 241 -7.47 -18.89 -6.71
CA LEU A 241 -7.56 -18.71 -5.26
C LEU A 241 -8.80 -19.34 -4.66
N TRP A 242 -9.97 -19.23 -5.33
CA TRP A 242 -11.24 -19.72 -4.79
C TRP A 242 -12.20 -20.30 -5.84
N PRO A 243 -11.78 -21.34 -6.62
CA PRO A 243 -12.56 -21.88 -7.74
C PRO A 243 -13.92 -22.46 -7.36
N GLN A 244 -14.10 -22.85 -6.10
CA GLN A 244 -15.35 -23.41 -5.59
C GLN A 244 -16.22 -22.40 -4.83
N ALA A 245 -15.65 -21.23 -4.45
CA ALA A 245 -16.35 -20.28 -3.62
C ALA A 245 -17.13 -19.25 -4.47
N THR A 246 -18.16 -19.72 -5.16
CA THR A 246 -19.00 -18.92 -6.06
C THR A 246 -19.62 -17.70 -5.39
N LEU A 247 -20.14 -17.84 -4.15
CA LEU A 247 -20.70 -16.73 -3.38
C LEU A 247 -19.64 -15.69 -3.08
N TRP A 248 -18.46 -16.10 -2.59
CA TRP A 248 -17.37 -15.18 -2.33
C TRP A 248 -16.90 -14.50 -3.62
N ASN A 249 -16.77 -15.24 -4.71
CA ASN A 249 -16.38 -14.69 -6.00
C ASN A 249 -17.31 -13.53 -6.42
N HIS A 250 -18.61 -13.73 -6.32
CA HIS A 250 -19.61 -12.72 -6.65
C HIS A 250 -19.47 -11.45 -5.80
N TYR A 251 -19.35 -11.58 -4.45
CA TYR A 251 -19.26 -10.44 -3.55
C TYR A 251 -17.86 -9.83 -3.42
N SER A 252 -16.82 -10.53 -3.84
CA SER A 252 -15.43 -10.12 -3.63
C SER A 252 -15.09 -8.79 -4.31
N LEU A 253 -15.58 -8.56 -5.52
CA LEU A 253 -15.26 -7.36 -6.29
C LEU A 253 -15.74 -6.06 -5.62
N PRO A 254 -17.02 -5.88 -5.23
CA PRO A 254 -17.46 -4.66 -4.54
C PRO A 254 -16.82 -4.52 -3.15
N ILE A 255 -16.58 -5.62 -2.43
CA ILE A 255 -15.87 -5.58 -1.14
C ILE A 255 -14.44 -5.06 -1.34
N LEU A 256 -13.69 -5.62 -2.29
CA LEU A 256 -12.33 -5.20 -2.58
C LEU A 256 -12.27 -3.76 -3.10
N ASN A 257 -13.26 -3.32 -3.87
CA ASN A 257 -13.38 -1.92 -4.31
C ASN A 257 -13.46 -0.96 -3.12
N LEU A 258 -14.37 -1.23 -2.18
CA LEU A 258 -14.56 -0.37 -0.99
C LEU A 258 -13.33 -0.39 -0.08
N LEU A 259 -12.72 -1.55 0.15
CA LEU A 259 -11.49 -1.66 0.97
C LEU A 259 -10.30 -0.96 0.31
N THR A 260 -10.12 -1.13 -1.00
CA THR A 260 -9.06 -0.46 -1.76
C THR A 260 -9.18 1.05 -1.63
N LEU A 261 -10.39 1.59 -1.80
CA LEU A 261 -10.63 3.03 -1.65
C LEU A 261 -10.40 3.50 -0.22
N ALA A 262 -10.87 2.75 0.78
CA ALA A 262 -10.66 3.07 2.19
C ALA A 262 -9.16 3.13 2.54
N PHE A 263 -8.38 2.12 2.14
CA PHE A 263 -6.94 2.11 2.38
C PHE A 263 -6.19 3.18 1.57
N SER A 264 -6.61 3.48 0.35
CA SER A 264 -6.07 4.58 -0.44
C SER A 264 -6.27 5.93 0.26
N ILE A 265 -7.47 6.19 0.80
CA ILE A 265 -7.78 7.40 1.55
C ILE A 265 -6.93 7.48 2.83
N LEU A 266 -6.85 6.40 3.61
CA LEU A 266 -6.05 6.35 4.84
C LEU A 266 -4.57 6.55 4.55
N PHE A 267 -4.06 5.91 3.49
CA PHE A 267 -2.68 6.10 3.02
C PHE A 267 -2.42 7.56 2.64
N THR A 268 -3.33 8.17 1.88
CA THR A 268 -3.25 9.59 1.51
C THR A 268 -3.18 10.50 2.73
N CYS A 269 -4.05 10.28 3.72
CA CYS A 269 -4.06 11.05 4.97
C CYS A 269 -2.72 10.96 5.71
N GLN A 270 -2.16 9.76 5.77
CA GLN A 270 -0.91 9.51 6.47
C GLN A 270 0.31 10.01 5.69
N PHE A 271 0.38 9.75 4.37
CA PHE A 271 1.49 10.17 3.52
C PHE A 271 1.61 11.68 3.40
N LEU A 272 0.49 12.37 3.21
CA LEU A 272 0.43 13.82 3.08
C LEU A 272 0.41 14.55 4.45
N GLU A 273 0.51 13.83 5.56
CA GLU A 273 0.48 14.36 6.94
C GLU A 273 -0.74 15.27 7.21
N LEU A 274 -1.91 14.90 6.66
CA LEU A 274 -3.11 15.74 6.75
C LEU A 274 -3.56 15.99 8.20
N LYS A 275 -3.25 15.08 9.13
CA LYS A 275 -3.54 15.28 10.55
C LYS A 275 -2.89 16.55 11.11
N LYS A 276 -1.67 16.89 10.65
CA LYS A 276 -0.92 18.08 11.07
C LYS A 276 -1.27 19.31 10.24
N ARG A 277 -1.42 19.13 8.92
CA ARG A 277 -1.53 20.23 7.94
C ARG A 277 -2.96 20.69 7.69
N ALA A 278 -3.92 19.78 7.74
CA ALA A 278 -5.34 20.01 7.47
C ALA A 278 -6.24 19.11 8.34
N PRO A 279 -6.30 19.34 9.65
CA PRO A 279 -6.95 18.43 10.60
C PRO A 279 -8.46 18.25 10.33
N ALA A 280 -9.13 19.25 9.79
CA ALA A 280 -10.54 19.15 9.41
C ALA A 280 -10.72 18.19 8.22
N ILE A 281 -9.94 18.36 7.13
CA ILE A 281 -9.96 17.48 5.96
C ILE A 281 -9.60 16.04 6.37
N ASN A 282 -8.57 15.88 7.21
CA ASN A 282 -8.19 14.56 7.72
C ASN A 282 -9.33 13.86 8.45
N ARG A 283 -10.08 14.56 9.32
CA ARG A 283 -11.21 13.97 10.05
C ARG A 283 -12.31 13.49 9.10
N TRP A 284 -12.66 14.29 8.10
CA TRP A 284 -13.65 13.91 7.10
C TRP A 284 -13.21 12.72 6.26
N LEU A 285 -11.97 12.71 5.77
CA LEU A 285 -11.44 11.62 4.98
C LEU A 285 -11.31 10.31 5.78
N VAL A 286 -10.84 10.37 7.02
CA VAL A 286 -10.77 9.20 7.90
C VAL A 286 -12.18 8.68 8.21
N ALA A 287 -13.15 9.55 8.48
CA ALA A 287 -14.55 9.15 8.67
C ALA A 287 -15.11 8.47 7.40
N THR A 288 -14.87 9.05 6.22
CA THR A 288 -15.26 8.45 4.93
C THR A 288 -14.63 7.06 4.75
N ALA A 289 -13.32 6.91 4.98
CA ALA A 289 -12.65 5.62 4.88
C ALA A 289 -13.21 4.59 5.87
N SER A 290 -13.52 5.00 7.10
CA SER A 290 -14.13 4.13 8.11
C SER A 290 -15.53 3.68 7.71
N VAL A 291 -16.35 4.59 7.15
CA VAL A 291 -17.68 4.27 6.62
C VAL A 291 -17.58 3.29 5.46
N LEU A 292 -16.66 3.50 4.50
CA LEU A 292 -16.45 2.59 3.38
C LEU A 292 -16.03 1.19 3.84
N ALA A 293 -15.12 1.10 4.80
CA ALA A 293 -14.67 -0.18 5.37
C ALA A 293 -15.83 -0.90 6.11
N LEU A 294 -16.67 -0.15 6.85
CA LEU A 294 -17.84 -0.69 7.55
C LEU A 294 -18.93 -1.16 6.56
N PHE A 295 -19.05 -0.49 5.40
CA PHE A 295 -20.02 -0.83 4.37
C PHE A 295 -19.58 -2.04 3.52
N ALA A 296 -18.29 -2.38 3.49
CA ALA A 296 -17.81 -3.51 2.71
C ALA A 296 -18.56 -4.83 3.01
N PRO A 297 -18.80 -5.29 4.26
CA PRO A 297 -19.60 -6.48 4.52
C PRO A 297 -21.10 -6.30 4.23
N LEU A 298 -21.64 -5.08 4.19
CA LEU A 298 -23.06 -4.84 3.85
C LEU A 298 -23.38 -5.10 2.37
N THR A 299 -22.37 -5.26 1.53
CA THR A 299 -22.54 -5.74 0.14
C THR A 299 -23.26 -7.08 0.07
N LEU A 300 -23.15 -7.92 1.14
CA LEU A 300 -23.86 -9.19 1.27
C LEU A 300 -25.39 -9.02 1.37
N VAL A 301 -25.88 -7.85 1.80
CA VAL A 301 -27.30 -7.55 1.98
C VAL A 301 -27.93 -7.01 0.69
N ASN A 302 -27.23 -6.13 -0.01
CA ASN A 302 -27.72 -5.52 -1.25
C ASN A 302 -26.55 -5.31 -2.24
N PHE A 303 -26.24 -6.34 -3.00
CA PHE A 303 -25.15 -6.34 -3.98
C PHE A 303 -25.31 -5.23 -5.03
N HIS A 304 -26.51 -5.12 -5.61
CA HIS A 304 -26.78 -4.18 -6.73
C HIS A 304 -26.53 -2.72 -6.34
N PHE A 305 -27.00 -2.32 -5.17
CA PHE A 305 -26.73 -0.97 -4.64
C PHE A 305 -25.23 -0.75 -4.43
N PHE A 306 -24.55 -1.69 -3.78
CA PHE A 306 -23.16 -1.49 -3.40
C PHE A 306 -22.18 -1.57 -4.56
N ILE A 307 -22.44 -2.37 -5.60
CA ILE A 307 -21.57 -2.40 -6.79
C ILE A 307 -21.65 -1.05 -7.54
N GLN A 308 -22.84 -0.48 -7.69
CA GLN A 308 -23.03 0.84 -8.31
C GLN A 308 -22.40 1.94 -7.46
N ALA A 309 -22.70 1.97 -6.16
CA ALA A 309 -22.17 2.94 -5.23
C ALA A 309 -20.64 2.91 -5.15
N SER A 310 -20.03 1.71 -5.07
CA SER A 310 -18.57 1.56 -5.02
C SER A 310 -17.91 2.11 -6.28
N THR A 311 -18.48 1.84 -7.45
CA THR A 311 -17.96 2.35 -8.72
C THR A 311 -18.08 3.87 -8.80
N ALA A 312 -19.21 4.44 -8.38
CA ALA A 312 -19.43 5.88 -8.40
C ALA A 312 -18.49 6.65 -7.46
N VAL A 313 -18.14 6.07 -6.30
CA VAL A 313 -17.27 6.73 -5.31
C VAL A 313 -15.79 6.61 -5.67
N ILE A 314 -15.37 5.56 -6.38
CA ILE A 314 -13.97 5.39 -6.80
C ILE A 314 -13.56 6.42 -7.86
N LEU A 315 -14.43 6.74 -8.82
CA LEU A 315 -14.10 7.61 -9.96
C LEU A 315 -13.59 9.01 -9.57
N PRO A 316 -14.19 9.76 -8.63
CA PRO A 316 -13.71 11.08 -8.26
C PRO A 316 -12.46 11.08 -7.38
N TRP A 317 -12.08 9.93 -6.78
CA TRP A 317 -10.99 9.87 -5.82
C TRP A 317 -9.62 10.32 -6.36
N PRO A 318 -9.15 9.89 -7.54
CA PRO A 318 -7.89 10.37 -8.09
C PRO A 318 -7.85 11.89 -8.27
N LEU A 319 -8.96 12.51 -8.66
CA LEU A 319 -9.07 13.97 -8.83
C LEU A 319 -8.99 14.70 -7.48
N ILE A 320 -9.62 14.15 -6.44
CA ILE A 320 -9.53 14.68 -5.07
C ILE A 320 -8.08 14.59 -4.57
N ALA A 321 -7.42 13.45 -4.78
CA ALA A 321 -6.02 13.24 -4.39
C ALA A 321 -5.07 14.21 -5.12
N ILE A 322 -5.30 14.45 -6.42
CA ILE A 322 -4.57 15.45 -7.22
C ILE A 322 -4.78 16.86 -6.65
N ALA A 323 -6.03 17.25 -6.39
CA ALA A 323 -6.35 18.59 -5.85
C ALA A 323 -5.69 18.83 -4.48
N LEU A 324 -5.74 17.83 -3.59
CA LEU A 324 -5.05 17.86 -2.29
C LEU A 324 -3.54 17.99 -2.45
N SER A 325 -2.95 17.28 -3.40
CA SER A 325 -1.51 17.32 -3.67
C SER A 325 -1.08 18.71 -4.16
N ILE A 326 -1.81 19.29 -5.12
CA ILE A 326 -1.55 20.63 -5.64
C ILE A 326 -1.65 21.68 -4.52
N TRP A 327 -2.69 21.58 -3.69
CA TRP A 327 -2.88 22.48 -2.57
C TRP A 327 -1.73 22.42 -1.57
N LEU A 328 -1.24 21.22 -1.21
CA LEU A 328 -0.11 21.04 -0.31
C LEU A 328 1.24 21.48 -0.91
N ILE A 329 1.44 21.28 -2.21
CA ILE A 329 2.64 21.76 -2.91
C ILE A 329 2.71 23.30 -2.84
N ARG A 330 1.57 23.98 -3.00
CA ARG A 330 1.49 25.46 -2.85
C ARG A 330 1.80 25.92 -1.43
N GLN A 331 1.64 25.06 -0.42
CA GLN A 331 2.04 25.31 0.97
C GLN A 331 3.50 24.90 1.27
N GLY A 332 4.28 24.51 0.27
CA GLY A 332 5.69 24.15 0.40
C GLY A 332 5.96 22.69 0.79
N TYR A 333 4.95 21.79 0.77
CA TYR A 333 5.16 20.37 1.07
C TYR A 333 5.69 19.60 -0.14
N SER A 334 7.01 19.47 -0.23
CA SER A 334 7.72 18.86 -1.36
C SER A 334 7.33 17.40 -1.64
N PRO A 335 7.11 16.49 -0.65
CA PRO A 335 6.78 15.10 -0.94
C PRO A 335 5.47 14.91 -1.72
N ALA A 336 4.54 15.87 -1.66
CA ALA A 336 3.28 15.81 -2.40
C ALA A 336 3.48 15.83 -3.93
N ARG A 337 4.65 16.21 -4.46
CA ARG A 337 4.95 16.21 -5.90
C ARG A 337 4.95 14.79 -6.48
N TYR A 338 5.58 13.84 -5.79
CA TYR A 338 5.60 12.44 -6.21
C TYR A 338 4.22 11.80 -6.13
N PHE A 339 3.47 12.16 -5.09
CA PHE A 339 2.09 11.72 -4.93
C PHE A 339 1.19 12.26 -6.05
N LEU A 340 1.37 13.53 -6.42
CA LEU A 340 0.69 14.15 -7.57
C LEU A 340 0.95 13.37 -8.87
N LEU A 341 2.21 13.04 -9.16
CA LEU A 341 2.57 12.30 -10.36
C LEU A 341 1.90 10.91 -10.39
N ALA A 342 1.91 10.20 -9.26
CA ALA A 342 1.32 8.87 -9.15
C ALA A 342 -0.19 8.90 -9.44
N PHE A 343 -0.94 9.76 -8.77
CA PHE A 343 -2.39 9.87 -8.98
C PHE A 343 -2.77 10.47 -10.33
N THR A 344 -1.90 11.30 -10.93
CA THR A 344 -2.09 11.77 -12.31
C THR A 344 -1.98 10.63 -13.31
N ALA A 345 -1.05 9.69 -13.12
CA ALA A 345 -0.92 8.52 -14.00
C ALA A 345 -2.21 7.66 -13.99
N VAL A 346 -2.77 7.39 -12.81
CA VAL A 346 -4.04 6.65 -12.70
C VAL A 346 -5.22 7.44 -13.25
N ALA A 347 -5.29 8.74 -13.01
CA ALA A 347 -6.36 9.58 -13.54
C ALA A 347 -6.36 9.59 -15.08
N LEU A 348 -5.19 9.70 -15.70
CA LEU A 348 -5.04 9.63 -17.15
C LEU A 348 -5.41 8.24 -17.70
N ALA A 349 -4.97 7.16 -17.02
CA ALA A 349 -5.36 5.80 -17.40
C ALA A 349 -6.87 5.57 -17.28
N THR A 350 -7.50 6.06 -16.21
CA THR A 350 -8.94 5.98 -16.01
C THR A 350 -9.70 6.80 -17.08
N MET A 351 -9.23 7.98 -17.41
CA MET A 351 -9.80 8.81 -18.48
C MET A 351 -9.71 8.10 -19.82
N ALA A 352 -8.54 7.57 -20.18
CA ALA A 352 -8.36 6.83 -21.43
C ALA A 352 -9.25 5.57 -21.48
N TYR A 353 -9.40 4.86 -20.35
CA TYR A 353 -10.30 3.72 -20.23
C TYR A 353 -11.78 4.14 -20.45
N ILE A 354 -12.22 5.26 -19.87
CA ILE A 354 -13.57 5.80 -20.06
C ILE A 354 -13.79 6.17 -21.52
N LEU A 355 -12.86 6.91 -22.14
CA LEU A 355 -12.97 7.31 -23.54
C LEU A 355 -13.05 6.09 -24.48
N LYS A 356 -12.29 5.02 -24.19
CA LYS A 356 -12.40 3.75 -24.91
C LYS A 356 -13.78 3.10 -24.73
N THR A 357 -14.29 3.08 -23.48
CA THR A 357 -15.59 2.46 -23.16
C THR A 357 -16.74 3.17 -23.90
N PHE A 358 -16.65 4.49 -24.06
CA PHE A 358 -17.59 5.28 -24.86
C PHE A 358 -17.26 5.33 -26.36
N GLN A 359 -16.30 4.51 -26.82
CA GLN A 359 -15.88 4.40 -28.24
C GLN A 359 -15.44 5.74 -28.86
N LEU A 360 -14.96 6.68 -28.03
CA LEU A 360 -14.45 7.97 -28.50
C LEU A 360 -12.99 7.86 -29.01
N ILE A 361 -12.30 6.79 -28.65
CA ILE A 361 -10.96 6.44 -29.12
C ILE A 361 -10.91 4.95 -29.46
N ASP A 362 -10.32 4.62 -30.61
CA ASP A 362 -10.09 3.24 -31.00
C ASP A 362 -8.90 2.65 -30.22
N GLY A 363 -9.06 1.40 -29.77
CA GLY A 363 -8.10 0.75 -28.90
C GLY A 363 -7.15 -0.17 -29.64
N GLY A 364 -5.83 0.08 -29.54
CA GLY A 364 -4.80 -0.94 -29.72
C GLY A 364 -4.47 -1.62 -28.37
N TRP A 365 -3.51 -2.52 -28.38
CA TRP A 365 -3.06 -3.29 -27.20
C TRP A 365 -2.79 -2.40 -25.96
N ILE A 366 -2.22 -1.19 -26.15
CA ILE A 366 -1.95 -0.26 -25.05
C ILE A 366 -3.25 0.18 -24.35
N LEU A 367 -4.28 0.55 -25.12
CA LEU A 367 -5.56 1.00 -24.55
C LEU A 367 -6.38 -0.15 -23.93
N GLU A 368 -6.16 -1.38 -24.38
CA GLU A 368 -6.76 -2.56 -23.76
C GLU A 368 -6.21 -2.79 -22.34
N ASN A 369 -4.93 -2.49 -22.13
CA ASN A 369 -4.22 -2.69 -20.88
C ASN A 369 -3.86 -1.38 -20.15
N ILE A 370 -4.53 -0.27 -20.49
CA ILE A 370 -4.18 1.06 -19.99
C ILE A 370 -4.33 1.17 -18.46
N MET A 371 -5.32 0.48 -17.88
CA MET A 371 -5.53 0.45 -16.43
C MET A 371 -4.37 -0.26 -15.72
N GLN A 372 -3.90 -1.39 -16.26
CA GLN A 372 -2.77 -2.12 -15.70
C GLN A 372 -1.48 -1.29 -15.78
N LEU A 373 -1.24 -0.61 -16.91
CA LEU A 373 -0.08 0.26 -17.10
C LEU A 373 -0.12 1.47 -16.16
N GLY A 374 -1.29 2.12 -16.02
CA GLY A 374 -1.47 3.26 -15.13
C GLY A 374 -1.28 2.90 -13.66
N THR A 375 -1.85 1.78 -13.23
CA THR A 375 -1.78 1.31 -11.84
C THR A 375 -0.38 0.78 -11.47
N PHE A 376 0.33 0.15 -12.40
CA PHE A 376 1.74 -0.21 -12.21
C PHE A 376 2.62 1.04 -12.03
N THR A 377 2.41 2.05 -12.89
CA THR A 377 3.12 3.32 -12.79
C THR A 377 2.85 4.02 -11.47
N GLU A 378 1.59 4.05 -11.02
CA GLU A 378 1.21 4.57 -9.71
C GLU A 378 1.93 3.83 -8.57
N ALA A 379 1.85 2.50 -8.56
CA ALA A 379 2.47 1.68 -7.52
C ALA A 379 3.98 1.91 -7.43
N LEU A 380 4.66 1.99 -8.57
CA LEU A 380 6.09 2.28 -8.65
C LEU A 380 6.42 3.67 -8.10
N LEU A 381 5.68 4.70 -8.54
CA LEU A 381 5.88 6.08 -8.11
C LEU A 381 5.58 6.29 -6.62
N LEU A 382 4.54 5.65 -6.08
CA LEU A 382 4.22 5.72 -4.64
C LEU A 382 5.27 5.00 -3.80
N SER A 383 5.78 3.86 -4.26
CA SER A 383 6.87 3.14 -3.60
C SER A 383 8.14 4.01 -3.52
N PHE A 384 8.48 4.66 -4.64
CA PHE A 384 9.59 5.60 -4.70
C PHE A 384 9.36 6.84 -3.81
N ALA A 385 8.14 7.38 -3.81
CA ALA A 385 7.75 8.51 -2.97
C ALA A 385 7.91 8.21 -1.47
N LEU A 386 7.51 7.00 -1.04
CA LEU A 386 7.70 6.53 0.33
C LEU A 386 9.19 6.42 0.70
N ALA A 387 10.00 5.84 -0.17
CA ALA A 387 11.44 5.72 0.03
C ALA A 387 12.11 7.11 0.15
N HIS A 388 11.77 8.04 -0.74
CA HIS A 388 12.26 9.41 -0.70
C HIS A 388 11.85 10.14 0.59
N ARG A 389 10.56 10.04 0.97
CA ARG A 389 10.06 10.62 2.23
C ARG A 389 10.84 10.09 3.44
N MET A 390 11.14 8.79 3.48
CA MET A 390 11.92 8.19 4.56
C MET A 390 13.35 8.75 4.61
N THR A 391 13.99 8.96 3.46
CA THR A 391 15.32 9.56 3.39
C THR A 391 15.32 10.99 3.95
N VAL A 392 14.30 11.79 3.58
CA VAL A 392 14.15 13.17 4.09
C VAL A 392 13.95 13.17 5.61
N LEU A 393 13.06 12.32 6.13
CA LEU A 393 12.84 12.22 7.59
C LEU A 393 14.08 11.76 8.36
N LYS A 394 14.85 10.82 7.81
CA LYS A 394 16.11 10.37 8.42
C LYS A 394 17.16 11.50 8.45
N SER A 395 17.29 12.27 7.38
CA SER A 395 18.24 13.40 7.32
C SER A 395 17.86 14.50 8.31
N GLU A 396 16.56 14.81 8.44
CA GLU A 396 16.06 15.79 9.40
C GLU A 396 16.29 15.34 10.85
N ASN A 397 15.97 14.09 11.18
CA ASN A 397 16.23 13.53 12.50
C ASN A 397 17.73 13.52 12.83
N ALA A 398 18.58 13.17 11.86
CA ALA A 398 20.03 13.22 12.05
C ALA A 398 20.54 14.65 12.30
N ARG A 399 19.93 15.67 11.63
CA ARG A 399 20.24 17.08 11.90
C ARG A 399 19.84 17.48 13.32
N ILE A 400 18.61 17.17 13.72
CA ILE A 400 18.10 17.48 15.07
C ILE A 400 18.98 16.82 16.15
N GLN A 401 19.41 15.58 15.94
CA GLN A 401 20.30 14.89 16.87
C GLN A 401 21.68 15.57 16.97
N ARG A 402 22.24 16.01 15.85
CA ARG A 402 23.52 16.76 15.86
C ARG A 402 23.41 18.05 16.64
N GLU A 403 22.37 18.86 16.33
CA GLU A 403 22.09 20.12 17.03
C GLU A 403 21.91 19.90 18.56
N ALA A 404 21.19 18.83 18.95
CA ALA A 404 21.01 18.48 20.35
C ALA A 404 22.32 18.04 21.03
N ASN A 405 23.17 17.27 20.33
CA ASN A 405 24.46 16.84 20.85
C ASN A 405 25.43 18.04 21.01
N GLU A 406 25.48 18.96 20.06
CA GLU A 406 26.29 20.17 20.15
C GLU A 406 25.92 21.02 21.38
N VAL A 407 24.61 21.22 21.62
CA VAL A 407 24.11 21.91 22.81
C VAL A 407 24.49 21.19 24.10
N LEU A 408 24.42 19.85 24.09
CA LEU A 408 24.78 19.03 25.25
C LEU A 408 26.29 19.11 25.54
N GLU A 409 27.13 19.00 24.52
CA GLU A 409 28.60 19.14 24.65
C GLU A 409 28.99 20.52 25.19
N GLN A 410 28.34 21.59 24.71
CA GLN A 410 28.56 22.94 25.22
C GLN A 410 28.20 23.02 26.70
N ARG A 411 27.05 22.50 27.13
CA ARG A 411 26.63 22.48 28.54
C ARG A 411 27.58 21.68 29.43
N VAL A 412 28.03 20.52 28.93
CA VAL A 412 28.99 19.67 29.65
C VAL A 412 30.31 20.44 29.86
N THR A 413 30.83 21.09 28.81
CA THR A 413 32.05 21.88 28.88
C THR A 413 31.92 23.04 29.87
N GLU A 414 30.81 23.80 29.82
CA GLU A 414 30.52 24.90 30.74
C GLU A 414 30.44 24.41 32.20
N ARG A 415 29.67 23.36 32.47
CA ARG A 415 29.54 22.79 33.81
C ARG A 415 30.85 22.21 34.36
N THR A 416 31.65 21.59 33.49
CA THR A 416 32.98 21.07 33.88
C THR A 416 33.91 22.26 34.21
N GLY A 417 33.84 23.35 33.46
CA GLY A 417 34.59 24.58 33.74
C GLY A 417 34.20 25.20 35.09
N GLU A 418 32.89 25.34 35.35
CA GLU A 418 32.36 25.86 36.64
C GLU A 418 32.82 24.98 37.82
N LEU A 419 32.73 23.66 37.68
CA LEU A 419 33.14 22.69 38.71
C LEU A 419 34.64 22.80 39.01
N ASN A 420 35.46 22.84 37.95
CA ASN A 420 36.93 22.98 38.11
C ASN A 420 37.31 24.32 38.76
N ALA A 421 36.62 25.41 38.41
CA ALA A 421 36.83 26.70 39.04
C ALA A 421 36.45 26.67 40.54
N ALA A 422 35.32 26.04 40.89
CA ALA A 422 34.90 25.90 42.28
C ALA A 422 35.86 24.99 43.12
N LEU A 423 36.34 23.91 42.54
CA LEU A 423 37.34 23.06 43.17
C LEU A 423 38.67 23.78 43.39
N SER A 424 39.11 24.56 42.40
CA SER A 424 40.35 25.36 42.51
C SER A 424 40.23 26.44 43.59
N ALA A 425 39.11 27.18 43.63
CA ALA A 425 38.84 28.19 44.65
C ALA A 425 38.79 27.57 46.07
N ARG A 426 38.17 26.39 46.22
CA ARG A 426 38.15 25.64 47.50
C ARG A 426 39.54 25.22 47.95
N SER A 427 40.39 24.73 47.02
CA SER A 427 41.77 24.34 47.34
C SER A 427 42.64 25.54 47.75
N GLU A 428 42.50 26.68 47.05
CA GLU A 428 43.20 27.92 47.38
C GLU A 428 42.79 28.47 48.75
N PHE A 429 41.46 28.49 49.02
CA PHE A 429 40.92 28.90 50.32
C PHE A 429 41.53 28.08 51.46
N LEU A 430 41.55 26.75 51.34
CA LEU A 430 42.14 25.85 52.37
C LEU A 430 43.63 26.08 52.55
N ALA A 431 44.37 26.35 51.47
CA ALA A 431 45.83 26.62 51.55
C ALA A 431 46.09 27.95 52.28
N VAL A 432 45.33 29.02 51.98
CA VAL A 432 45.45 30.31 52.68
C VAL A 432 45.07 30.17 54.15
N MET A 433 43.92 29.56 54.45
CA MET A 433 43.45 29.37 55.83
C MET A 433 44.45 28.56 56.68
N SER A 434 45.07 27.55 56.10
CA SER A 434 46.11 26.81 56.82
C SER A 434 47.28 27.66 57.21
N HIS A 435 47.77 28.51 56.31
CA HIS A 435 48.86 29.44 56.59
C HIS A 435 48.48 30.44 57.69
N GLU A 436 47.29 31.03 57.57
CA GLU A 436 46.77 32.01 58.55
C GLU A 436 46.49 31.44 59.92
N ILE A 437 46.23 30.13 60.07
CA ILE A 437 46.05 29.41 61.32
C ILE A 437 47.42 28.96 61.86
N ARG A 438 48.31 28.46 61.02
CA ARG A 438 49.65 27.97 61.42
C ARG A 438 50.48 29.03 62.10
N THR A 439 50.46 30.27 61.55
CA THR A 439 51.28 31.38 62.05
C THR A 439 51.00 31.71 63.53
N PRO A 440 49.74 32.06 63.97
CA PRO A 440 49.45 32.30 65.35
C PRO A 440 49.65 31.06 66.25
N LEU A 441 49.35 29.88 65.74
CA LEU A 441 49.48 28.66 66.50
C LEU A 441 50.95 28.30 66.81
N ASN A 442 51.85 28.47 65.85
CA ASN A 442 53.29 28.37 66.08
C ASN A 442 53.81 29.43 67.06
N GLY A 443 53.22 30.67 67.04
CA GLY A 443 53.50 31.67 68.07
C GLY A 443 53.10 31.24 69.46
N ILE A 444 51.91 30.62 69.62
CA ILE A 444 51.43 30.07 70.90
C ILE A 444 52.34 28.94 71.38
N ILE A 445 52.65 27.96 70.51
CA ILE A 445 53.55 26.83 70.88
C ILE A 445 54.93 27.34 71.25
N GLY A 446 55.50 28.27 70.48
CA GLY A 446 56.80 28.86 70.79
C GLY A 446 56.78 29.64 72.12
N THR A 447 55.71 30.31 72.46
CA THR A 447 55.57 30.96 73.77
C THR A 447 55.46 29.96 74.91
N VAL A 448 54.78 28.86 74.71
CA VAL A 448 54.66 27.74 75.68
C VAL A 448 56.06 27.15 75.92
N ASP A 449 56.87 26.92 74.88
CA ASP A 449 58.22 26.41 74.96
C ASP A 449 59.17 27.34 75.76
N MET A 450 59.05 28.65 75.52
CA MET A 450 59.80 29.62 76.29
C MET A 450 59.42 29.61 77.81
N LEU A 451 58.09 29.54 78.07
CA LEU A 451 57.60 29.49 79.45
C LEU A 451 58.05 28.20 80.16
N LYS A 452 58.13 27.06 79.51
CA LYS A 452 58.64 25.80 80.07
C LYS A 452 60.10 25.89 80.55
N GLY A 453 60.83 26.83 79.99
CA GLY A 453 62.23 27.09 80.41
C GLY A 453 62.35 27.94 81.66
N THR A 454 61.21 28.44 82.22
CA THR A 454 61.19 29.26 83.44
C THR A 454 60.86 28.42 84.69
N PRO A 455 61.12 28.93 85.94
CA PRO A 455 60.65 28.23 87.14
C PRO A 455 59.12 28.14 87.17
N LEU A 456 58.60 26.90 87.10
CA LEU A 456 57.16 26.62 87.08
C LEU A 456 56.77 25.70 88.20
N ASP A 457 55.56 25.88 88.79
CA ASP A 457 54.94 24.88 89.67
C ASP A 457 54.41 23.69 88.85
N ASP A 458 54.01 22.62 89.52
CA ASP A 458 53.61 21.39 88.87
C ASP A 458 52.26 21.58 88.10
N GLU A 459 51.39 22.42 88.57
CA GLU A 459 50.13 22.73 87.91
C GLU A 459 50.33 23.58 86.63
N GLN A 460 51.19 24.60 86.71
CA GLN A 460 51.56 25.43 85.55
C GLN A 460 52.26 24.59 84.45
N ARG A 461 53.15 23.65 84.84
CA ARG A 461 53.81 22.75 83.93
C ARG A 461 52.87 21.80 83.27
N HIS A 462 51.87 21.26 84.02
CA HIS A 462 50.83 20.41 83.51
C HIS A 462 49.93 21.19 82.47
N ASN A 463 49.51 22.37 82.80
CA ASN A 463 48.70 23.18 81.93
C ASN A 463 49.38 23.59 80.63
N LEU A 464 50.69 23.91 80.66
CA LEU A 464 51.49 24.22 79.49
C LEU A 464 51.69 22.95 78.61
N ASN A 465 51.86 21.75 79.19
CA ASN A 465 51.88 20.52 78.41
C ASN A 465 50.53 20.25 77.68
N VAL A 466 49.41 20.53 78.34
CA VAL A 466 48.08 20.38 77.68
C VAL A 466 47.92 21.35 76.52
N ILE A 467 48.36 22.60 76.69
CA ILE A 467 48.30 23.62 75.61
C ILE A 467 49.19 23.18 74.42
N GLU A 468 50.41 22.80 74.69
CA GLU A 468 51.36 22.35 73.68
C GLU A 468 50.82 21.12 72.92
N GLN A 469 50.35 20.10 73.62
CA GLN A 469 49.74 18.90 73.04
C GLN A 469 48.54 19.22 72.17
N SER A 470 47.65 20.14 72.67
CA SER A 470 46.50 20.59 71.91
C SER A 470 46.88 21.37 70.65
N GLY A 471 47.89 22.26 70.77
CA GLY A 471 48.39 23.01 69.63
C GLY A 471 48.99 22.12 68.55
N ASN A 472 49.86 21.16 68.97
CA ASN A 472 50.44 20.20 68.02
C ASN A 472 49.39 19.27 67.38
N SER A 473 48.39 18.84 68.13
CA SER A 473 47.26 18.06 67.59
C SER A 473 46.47 18.87 66.57
N LEU A 474 46.23 20.17 66.77
CA LEU A 474 45.55 21.02 65.81
C LEU A 474 46.37 21.27 64.54
N LEU A 475 47.70 21.47 64.66
CA LEU A 475 48.61 21.56 63.52
C LEU A 475 48.56 20.32 62.64
N ASN A 476 48.60 19.12 63.27
CA ASN A 476 48.50 17.85 62.54
C ASN A 476 47.16 17.73 61.80
N LEU A 477 46.05 18.06 62.47
CA LEU A 477 44.72 18.01 61.84
C LEU A 477 44.57 18.98 60.65
N ILE A 478 45.14 20.17 60.73
CA ILE A 478 45.16 21.12 59.62
C ILE A 478 45.99 20.57 58.46
N ASN A 479 47.16 20.00 58.73
CA ASN A 479 47.98 19.40 57.69
C ASN A 479 47.28 18.21 57.04
N ASP A 480 46.60 17.36 57.78
CA ASP A 480 45.79 16.23 57.25
C ASP A 480 44.69 16.73 56.32
N ILE A 481 43.96 17.81 56.69
CA ILE A 481 42.92 18.44 55.85
C ILE A 481 43.52 18.98 54.54
N LEU A 482 44.68 19.62 54.62
CA LEU A 482 45.36 20.11 53.42
C LEU A 482 45.83 18.97 52.49
N ASP A 483 46.41 17.96 53.07
CA ASP A 483 46.87 16.81 52.28
C ASP A 483 45.69 16.07 51.63
N TYR A 484 44.59 15.91 52.37
CA TYR A 484 43.36 15.38 51.80
C TYR A 484 42.82 16.25 50.63
N SER A 485 42.80 17.57 50.82
CA SER A 485 42.40 18.50 49.77
C SER A 485 43.30 18.48 48.53
N ARG A 486 44.61 18.30 48.72
CA ARG A 486 45.59 18.16 47.63
C ARG A 486 45.41 16.83 46.88
N ILE A 487 45.12 15.74 47.60
CA ILE A 487 44.81 14.44 47.00
C ILE A 487 43.52 14.55 46.18
N GLU A 488 42.45 15.12 46.75
CA GLU A 488 41.17 15.29 46.08
C GLU A 488 41.30 16.17 44.83
N ALA A 489 42.15 17.20 44.85
CA ALA A 489 42.44 18.06 43.70
C ALA A 489 43.44 17.46 42.69
N GLY A 490 43.98 16.24 42.93
CA GLY A 490 45.01 15.59 42.11
C GLY A 490 46.33 16.36 42.07
N LYS A 491 46.61 17.24 43.07
CA LYS A 491 47.78 18.14 43.13
C LYS A 491 48.83 17.66 44.12
N MET A 492 48.70 16.43 44.69
CA MET A 492 49.72 15.90 45.60
C MET A 492 50.97 15.48 44.79
N PRO A 493 52.14 16.08 45.06
CA PRO A 493 53.37 15.75 44.37
C PRO A 493 53.81 14.33 44.80
N ILE A 494 53.95 13.43 43.83
CA ILE A 494 54.52 12.11 44.05
C ILE A 494 55.95 12.17 43.54
N GLU A 495 56.89 12.07 44.47
CA GLU A 495 58.31 11.98 44.11
C GLU A 495 58.75 10.55 43.85
N GLN A 496 59.36 10.31 42.72
CA GLN A 496 59.93 9.01 42.38
C GLN A 496 61.40 9.00 42.90
N THR A 497 61.60 8.54 44.13
CA THR A 497 62.91 8.40 44.71
C THR A 497 63.20 6.89 45.02
N SER A 498 64.48 6.48 44.89
CA SER A 498 64.88 5.15 45.32
C SER A 498 65.01 5.14 46.87
N PHE A 499 64.27 4.26 47.51
CA PHE A 499 64.35 4.09 48.96
C PHE A 499 64.50 2.62 49.34
N ASN A 500 65.12 2.39 50.53
CA ASN A 500 65.18 1.07 51.07
C ASN A 500 63.94 0.69 51.82
N LEU A 501 63.13 -0.21 51.24
CA LEU A 501 61.83 -0.62 51.79
C LEU A 501 61.97 -1.21 53.22
N PHE A 502 63.06 -1.96 53.49
CA PHE A 502 63.32 -2.57 54.82
C PHE A 502 63.54 -1.48 55.88
N ASN A 503 64.36 -0.46 55.56
CA ASN A 503 64.54 0.67 56.46
C ASN A 503 63.29 1.46 56.71
N LEU A 504 62.48 1.72 55.67
CA LEU A 504 61.20 2.45 55.76
C LEU A 504 60.21 1.73 56.65
N ILE A 505 60.11 0.38 56.52
CA ILE A 505 59.23 -0.42 57.35
C ILE A 505 59.71 -0.40 58.80
N ASN A 506 61.06 -0.60 59.07
CA ASN A 506 61.58 -0.56 60.41
C ASN A 506 61.44 0.80 61.10
N GLU A 507 61.65 1.91 60.39
CA GLU A 507 61.43 3.26 60.90
C GLU A 507 59.99 3.50 61.23
N SER A 508 59.06 3.04 60.36
CA SER A 508 57.61 3.14 60.58
C SER A 508 57.15 2.32 61.79
N LEU A 509 57.71 1.07 61.97
CA LEU A 509 57.41 0.25 63.14
C LEU A 509 57.99 0.83 64.41
N ALA A 510 59.16 1.45 64.39
CA ALA A 510 59.80 2.09 65.58
C ALA A 510 58.90 3.24 66.10
N LEU A 511 58.21 4.01 65.25
CA LEU A 511 57.29 5.03 65.70
C LEU A 511 56.09 4.48 66.53
N PHE A 512 55.70 3.24 66.32
CA PHE A 512 54.60 2.59 67.02
C PHE A 512 55.09 1.73 68.23
N GLN A 513 56.33 1.30 68.29
CA GLN A 513 56.83 0.55 69.41
C GLN A 513 56.79 1.28 70.75
N HIS A 514 57.01 2.62 70.73
CA HIS A 514 56.94 3.46 71.93
C HIS A 514 55.45 3.59 72.40
N LYS A 515 54.53 3.61 71.51
CA LYS A 515 53.06 3.63 71.84
C LYS A 515 52.60 2.26 72.35
N ALA A 516 53.10 1.18 71.82
CA ALA A 516 52.75 -0.18 72.24
C ALA A 516 53.29 -0.53 73.68
N HIS A 517 54.46 0.02 74.09
CA HIS A 517 54.96 -0.15 75.45
C HIS A 517 54.25 0.67 76.54
N VAL A 518 53.46 1.68 76.16
CA VAL A 518 52.67 2.48 77.10
C VAL A 518 51.30 1.85 77.39
N HIS A 519 50.87 0.89 76.57
CA HIS A 519 49.55 0.22 76.70
C HIS A 519 49.63 -1.28 77.04
N SER A 520 50.82 -1.82 77.29
CA SER A 520 51.09 -3.11 77.92
C SER A 520 51.56 -2.91 79.36
#